data_0cecc9300bddfe03d0d7b3f5d7f599e9
#
_entry.id   0cecc9300bddfe03d0d7b3f5d7f599e9
#
_cell.length_a   1.000
_cell.length_b   1.000
_cell.length_c   1.000
_cell.angle_alpha   90.00
_cell.angle_beta   90.00
_cell.angle_gamma   90.00
#
_symmetry.space_group_name_H-M   'P 1'
#
loop_
_entity.id
_entity.type
_entity.pdbx_description
1 polymer ?
#
loop_
_entity_poly.entity_id
_entity_poly.type
_entity_poly.pdbx_seq_one_letter_code
_entity_poly.pdbx_strand_id
1 'polypeptide(L)'
;MTRALIPVAMLLSALFLSGCKKEEPVEAAPAPLVAPTTTDDNEWKAYLGQVIGRNQEGVTDRVFSYYLPVDSDVPAEGDQDGKTMFDRQLENVTVVVQRTVLPGNMLAFGSPDSTKMADLIVMSFTDADPSALAGSQVLYIGNAADSERVKAAVEAAGAKYVFVEAK
;
A
#
# COMPACT_ATOMS: atom_id res chain seq x y z
N MET A 1 -35.67 -79.50 -36.79
CA MET A 1 -35.55 -78.23 -37.52
C MET A 1 -36.53 -77.25 -37.01
N THR A 2 -36.27 -76.40 -36.06
CA THR A 2 -37.14 -75.24 -35.78
C THR A 2 -36.34 -74.30 -34.88
N ARG A 3 -35.91 -73.13 -35.42
CA ARG A 3 -35.17 -72.10 -34.77
C ARG A 3 -36.10 -71.24 -33.92
N ALA A 4 -35.84 -71.12 -32.66
CA ALA A 4 -36.48 -70.15 -31.77
C ALA A 4 -35.57 -68.90 -31.63
N LEU A 5 -36.13 -67.74 -32.02
CA LEU A 5 -35.53 -66.44 -31.87
C LEU A 5 -36.01 -65.87 -30.55
N ILE A 6 -35.07 -65.47 -29.67
CA ILE A 6 -35.32 -64.76 -28.41
C ILE A 6 -34.97 -63.26 -28.67
N PRO A 7 -35.84 -62.30 -28.40
CA PRO A 7 -35.52 -60.91 -28.46
C PRO A 7 -34.86 -60.46 -27.15
N VAL A 8 -33.63 -59.91 -27.28
CA VAL A 8 -32.93 -59.23 -26.18
C VAL A 8 -33.51 -57.82 -25.97
N ALA A 9 -34.15 -57.62 -24.84
CA ALA A 9 -34.60 -56.31 -24.43
C ALA A 9 -33.38 -55.50 -23.85
N MET A 10 -33.01 -54.46 -24.55
CA MET A 10 -31.92 -53.60 -24.19
C MET A 10 -32.46 -52.52 -23.24
N LEU A 11 -32.16 -52.65 -21.93
CA LEU A 11 -32.50 -51.63 -20.92
C LEU A 11 -31.46 -50.51 -20.99
N LEU A 12 -31.90 -49.31 -21.47
CA LEU A 12 -31.08 -48.09 -21.48
C LEU A 12 -31.15 -47.45 -20.09
N SER A 13 -30.13 -47.66 -19.28
CA SER A 13 -29.96 -46.94 -17.99
C SER A 13 -29.38 -45.55 -18.24
N ALA A 14 -30.21 -44.51 -18.16
CA ALA A 14 -29.78 -43.14 -18.19
C ALA A 14 -29.13 -42.77 -16.83
N LEU A 15 -27.79 -42.66 -16.80
CA LEU A 15 -27.07 -42.10 -15.68
C LEU A 15 -27.21 -40.58 -15.75
N PHE A 16 -28.01 -40.02 -14.86
CA PHE A 16 -28.01 -38.59 -14.57
C PHE A 16 -26.77 -38.25 -13.75
N LEU A 17 -25.72 -37.73 -14.41
CA LEU A 17 -24.61 -37.07 -13.76
C LEU A 17 -25.09 -35.70 -13.28
N SER A 18 -25.59 -35.62 -12.04
CA SER A 18 -25.76 -34.36 -11.34
C SER A 18 -24.37 -33.79 -11.02
N GLY A 19 -23.87 -32.96 -11.93
CA GLY A 19 -22.66 -32.15 -11.67
C GLY A 19 -22.98 -31.14 -10.58
N CYS A 20 -22.58 -31.43 -9.33
CA CYS A 20 -22.46 -30.41 -8.30
C CYS A 20 -21.42 -29.38 -8.77
N LYS A 21 -21.91 -28.24 -9.26
CA LYS A 21 -21.08 -27.06 -9.44
C LYS A 21 -20.64 -26.62 -8.04
N LYS A 22 -19.40 -26.93 -7.67
CA LYS A 22 -18.79 -26.43 -6.46
C LYS A 22 -18.68 -24.91 -6.64
N GLU A 23 -19.59 -24.15 -6.02
CA GLU A 23 -19.42 -22.71 -5.90
C GLU A 23 -18.12 -22.49 -5.11
N GLU A 24 -17.11 -21.94 -5.79
CA GLU A 24 -15.93 -21.44 -5.10
C GLU A 24 -16.41 -20.36 -4.12
N PRO A 25 -15.94 -20.39 -2.85
CA PRO A 25 -16.27 -19.35 -1.91
C PRO A 25 -15.83 -18.01 -2.52
N VAL A 26 -16.78 -17.12 -2.76
CA VAL A 26 -16.47 -15.73 -3.10
C VAL A 26 -15.71 -15.20 -1.88
N GLU A 27 -14.41 -15.05 -2.02
CA GLU A 27 -13.56 -14.45 -1.01
C GLU A 27 -14.10 -13.04 -0.75
N ALA A 28 -14.73 -12.85 0.40
CA ALA A 28 -15.29 -11.56 0.77
C ALA A 28 -14.18 -10.52 0.74
N ALA A 29 -14.40 -9.40 0.07
CA ALA A 29 -13.44 -8.31 0.03
C ALA A 29 -12.99 -7.98 1.47
N PRO A 30 -11.69 -7.82 1.72
CA PRO A 30 -11.18 -7.58 3.07
C PRO A 30 -11.84 -6.32 3.65
N ALA A 31 -12.24 -6.40 4.92
CA ALA A 31 -12.88 -5.28 5.62
C ALA A 31 -12.00 -4.01 5.50
N PRO A 32 -12.61 -2.82 5.42
CA PRO A 32 -11.88 -1.56 5.40
C PRO A 32 -10.94 -1.48 6.61
N LEU A 33 -9.72 -1.00 6.39
CA LEU A 33 -8.82 -0.66 7.50
C LEU A 33 -9.27 0.66 8.10
N VAL A 34 -9.38 0.69 9.43
CA VAL A 34 -9.72 1.90 10.18
C VAL A 34 -8.44 2.44 10.81
N ALA A 35 -8.18 3.73 10.63
CA ALA A 35 -7.03 4.37 11.24
C ALA A 35 -7.16 4.41 12.78
N PRO A 36 -6.05 4.32 13.52
CA PRO A 36 -6.09 4.52 14.96
C PRO A 36 -6.66 5.89 15.34
N THR A 37 -7.51 5.93 16.35
CA THR A 37 -8.05 7.18 16.90
C THR A 37 -7.13 7.80 17.96
N THR A 38 -6.08 7.08 18.33
CA THR A 38 -5.02 7.48 19.25
C THR A 38 -3.81 7.98 18.51
N THR A 39 -2.84 8.51 19.24
CA THR A 39 -1.52 8.89 18.71
C THR A 39 -0.44 7.88 19.09
N ASP A 40 -0.83 6.66 19.50
CA ASP A 40 0.12 5.61 19.86
C ASP A 40 0.94 5.15 18.66
N ASP A 41 2.24 5.24 18.79
CA ASP A 41 3.21 4.90 17.73
C ASP A 41 3.07 3.45 17.24
N ASN A 42 2.82 2.51 18.15
CA ASN A 42 2.76 1.08 17.80
C ASN A 42 1.49 0.78 17.01
N GLU A 43 0.36 1.38 17.41
CA GLU A 43 -0.91 1.26 16.69
C GLU A 43 -0.78 1.84 15.27
N TRP A 44 -0.19 3.02 15.15
CA TRP A 44 0.02 3.66 13.85
C TRP A 44 0.99 2.89 12.95
N LYS A 45 2.11 2.38 13.51
CA LYS A 45 3.05 1.55 12.75
C LYS A 45 2.42 0.23 12.30
N ALA A 46 1.58 -0.38 13.14
CA ALA A 46 0.82 -1.57 12.77
C ALA A 46 -0.20 -1.29 11.66
N TYR A 47 -0.94 -0.19 11.77
CA TYR A 47 -1.89 0.27 10.74
C TYR A 47 -1.17 0.55 9.41
N LEU A 48 -0.07 1.31 9.44
CA LEU A 48 0.76 1.57 8.27
C LEU A 48 1.20 0.27 7.58
N GLY A 49 1.69 -0.71 8.35
CA GLY A 49 2.08 -2.01 7.83
C GLY A 49 0.93 -2.76 7.13
N GLN A 50 -0.29 -2.70 7.67
CA GLN A 50 -1.47 -3.31 7.06
C GLN A 50 -1.88 -2.59 5.77
N VAL A 51 -1.86 -1.25 5.76
CA VAL A 51 -2.17 -0.46 4.55
C VAL A 51 -1.15 -0.74 3.46
N ILE A 52 0.14 -0.76 3.78
CA ILE A 52 1.21 -1.11 2.84
C ILE A 52 0.94 -2.49 2.23
N GLY A 53 0.66 -3.51 3.07
CA GLY A 53 0.42 -4.87 2.62
C GLY A 53 -0.73 -5.00 1.60
N ARG A 54 -1.72 -4.11 1.68
CA ARG A 54 -2.87 -4.07 0.74
C ARG A 54 -2.62 -3.26 -0.54
N ASN A 55 -1.55 -2.48 -0.60
CA ASN A 55 -1.27 -1.55 -1.70
C ASN A 55 0.03 -1.87 -2.45
N GLN A 56 0.48 -3.13 -2.41
CA GLN A 56 1.72 -3.58 -3.06
C GLN A 56 1.55 -3.96 -4.53
N GLU A 57 0.43 -3.67 -5.16
CA GLU A 57 0.24 -3.97 -6.58
C GLU A 57 1.25 -3.21 -7.44
N GLY A 58 2.06 -3.95 -8.21
CA GLY A 58 3.13 -3.40 -9.04
C GLY A 58 4.45 -3.15 -8.31
N VAL A 59 4.53 -3.42 -7.01
CA VAL A 59 5.78 -3.40 -6.24
C VAL A 59 6.49 -4.74 -6.40
N THR A 60 7.70 -4.71 -6.94
CA THR A 60 8.46 -5.93 -7.27
C THR A 60 9.81 -6.02 -6.54
N ASP A 61 10.21 -4.97 -5.82
CA ASP A 61 11.47 -4.91 -5.08
C ASP A 61 11.19 -4.54 -3.61
N ARG A 62 11.60 -3.39 -3.14
CA ARG A 62 11.58 -3.02 -1.71
C ARG A 62 10.50 -2.03 -1.37
N VAL A 63 10.06 -2.11 -0.12
CA VAL A 63 9.20 -1.09 0.50
C VAL A 63 10.01 -0.35 1.57
N PHE A 64 10.05 0.96 1.44
CA PHE A 64 10.62 1.87 2.44
C PHE A 64 9.47 2.57 3.16
N SER A 65 9.30 2.30 4.44
CA SER A 65 8.24 2.91 5.25
C SER A 65 8.79 4.05 6.10
N TYR A 66 8.12 5.19 6.03
CA TYR A 66 8.44 6.40 6.76
C TYR A 66 7.29 6.75 7.71
N TYR A 67 7.60 6.88 8.98
CA TYR A 67 6.65 7.21 10.02
C TYR A 67 7.14 8.43 10.80
N LEU A 68 6.25 9.36 11.11
CA LEU A 68 6.50 10.47 12.01
C LEU A 68 5.56 10.39 13.21
N PRO A 69 6.06 10.38 14.44
CA PRO A 69 5.22 10.58 15.64
C PRO A 69 4.72 12.03 15.73
N VAL A 70 3.74 12.26 16.61
CA VAL A 70 3.10 13.58 16.76
C VAL A 70 4.09 14.65 17.19
N ASP A 71 5.01 14.28 18.09
CA ASP A 71 6.02 15.16 18.69
C ASP A 71 7.33 15.20 17.88
N SER A 72 7.28 14.80 16.62
CA SER A 72 8.46 14.72 15.75
C SER A 72 9.18 16.07 15.49
N ASP A 73 8.55 17.19 15.81
CA ASP A 73 9.10 18.55 15.75
C ASP A 73 9.75 19.03 17.06
N VAL A 74 9.77 18.18 18.08
CA VAL A 74 10.44 18.45 19.36
C VAL A 74 11.81 17.77 19.36
N PRO A 75 12.91 18.48 19.64
CA PRO A 75 14.22 17.84 19.79
C PRO A 75 14.22 16.81 20.92
N ALA A 76 14.86 15.67 20.72
CA ALA A 76 14.96 14.67 21.76
C ALA A 76 15.80 15.19 22.94
N GLU A 77 15.41 14.83 24.16
CA GLU A 77 16.13 15.21 25.36
C GLU A 77 17.59 14.67 25.29
N GLY A 78 18.56 15.58 25.45
CA GLY A 78 19.98 15.23 25.36
C GLY A 78 20.56 15.24 23.95
N ASP A 79 19.80 15.59 22.94
CA ASP A 79 20.29 15.72 21.57
C ASP A 79 21.17 17.00 21.44
N GLN A 80 22.46 16.81 21.13
CA GLN A 80 23.45 17.90 21.13
C GLN A 80 23.38 18.74 19.86
N ASP A 81 22.82 18.27 18.78
CA ASP A 81 22.72 18.98 17.49
C ASP A 81 21.41 19.77 17.33
N GLY A 82 20.47 19.62 18.28
CA GLY A 82 19.19 20.32 18.29
C GLY A 82 18.22 19.92 17.16
N LYS A 83 18.56 18.87 16.39
CA LYS A 83 17.69 18.39 15.31
C LYS A 83 16.52 17.60 15.85
N THR A 84 15.36 17.87 15.27
CA THR A 84 14.13 17.13 15.54
C THR A 84 14.09 15.80 14.78
N MET A 85 13.17 14.92 15.12
CA MET A 85 12.94 13.71 14.32
C MET A 85 12.44 14.08 12.91
N PHE A 86 11.63 15.12 12.80
CA PHE A 86 11.19 15.65 11.50
C PHE A 86 12.40 16.06 10.64
N ASP A 87 13.36 16.83 11.17
CA ASP A 87 14.54 17.26 10.44
C ASP A 87 15.38 16.09 9.94
N ARG A 88 15.60 15.08 10.81
CA ARG A 88 16.36 13.87 10.45
C ARG A 88 15.66 13.07 9.38
N GLN A 89 14.33 12.94 9.47
CA GLN A 89 13.55 12.23 8.48
C GLN A 89 13.50 12.96 7.15
N LEU A 90 13.38 14.30 7.18
CA LEU A 90 13.43 15.14 5.99
C LEU A 90 14.78 14.97 5.26
N GLU A 91 15.90 15.06 5.98
CA GLU A 91 17.23 14.84 5.42
C GLU A 91 17.34 13.42 4.79
N ASN A 92 16.89 12.40 5.51
CA ASN A 92 16.94 11.02 5.04
C ASN A 92 16.13 10.83 3.73
N VAL A 93 14.89 11.28 3.70
CA VAL A 93 14.03 11.15 2.51
C VAL A 93 14.58 11.96 1.35
N THR A 94 15.05 13.19 1.60
CA THR A 94 15.70 14.04 0.57
C THR A 94 16.87 13.33 -0.08
N VAL A 95 17.76 12.73 0.72
CA VAL A 95 18.91 11.97 0.20
C VAL A 95 18.47 10.76 -0.61
N VAL A 96 17.41 10.04 -0.18
CA VAL A 96 16.87 8.88 -0.92
C VAL A 96 16.31 9.33 -2.26
N VAL A 97 15.51 10.39 -2.30
CA VAL A 97 14.90 10.92 -3.51
C VAL A 97 15.96 11.44 -4.49
N GLN A 98 16.96 12.17 -4.02
CA GLN A 98 18.06 12.69 -4.85
C GLN A 98 18.97 11.60 -5.44
N ARG A 99 19.05 10.42 -4.81
CA ARG A 99 19.90 9.31 -5.27
C ARG A 99 19.28 8.41 -6.31
N THR A 100 18.08 8.69 -6.77
CA THR A 100 17.30 7.87 -7.67
C THR A 100 16.76 6.59 -7.00
N VAL A 101 15.45 6.48 -6.91
CA VAL A 101 14.76 5.27 -6.43
C VAL A 101 14.55 4.33 -7.60
N LEU A 102 15.02 3.09 -7.49
CA LEU A 102 14.91 2.12 -8.57
C LEU A 102 13.44 1.73 -8.86
N PRO A 103 13.12 1.45 -10.13
CA PRO A 103 11.80 0.92 -10.49
C PRO A 103 11.40 -0.30 -9.66
N GLY A 104 10.10 -0.44 -9.40
CA GLY A 104 9.57 -1.55 -8.59
C GLY A 104 9.64 -1.35 -7.08
N ASN A 105 10.27 -0.27 -6.60
CA ASN A 105 10.25 0.10 -5.19
C ASN A 105 8.99 0.88 -4.81
N MET A 106 8.66 0.85 -3.52
CA MET A 106 7.64 1.70 -2.91
C MET A 106 8.23 2.52 -1.75
N LEU A 107 7.89 3.80 -1.70
CA LEU A 107 8.06 4.65 -0.53
C LEU A 107 6.68 4.87 0.09
N ALA A 108 6.49 4.48 1.34
CA ALA A 108 5.21 4.59 2.04
C ALA A 108 5.34 5.56 3.21
N PHE A 109 4.42 6.50 3.30
CA PHE A 109 4.42 7.60 4.27
C PHE A 109 3.14 7.61 5.08
N GLY A 110 3.25 7.72 6.40
CA GLY A 110 2.09 7.82 7.29
C GLY A 110 2.44 8.40 8.64
N SER A 111 1.48 9.12 9.24
CA SER A 111 1.63 9.78 10.54
C SER A 111 0.25 10.04 11.14
N PRO A 112 0.11 10.08 12.48
CA PRO A 112 -1.06 10.65 13.13
C PRO A 112 -1.27 12.14 12.74
N ASP A 113 -0.19 12.88 12.49
CA ASP A 113 -0.21 14.22 11.95
C ASP A 113 -0.01 14.18 10.42
N SER A 114 -1.14 14.07 9.72
CA SER A 114 -1.17 14.00 8.25
C SER A 114 -0.52 15.21 7.60
N THR A 115 -0.78 16.42 8.11
CA THR A 115 -0.26 17.66 7.53
C THR A 115 1.26 17.73 7.64
N LYS A 116 1.81 17.35 8.80
CA LYS A 116 3.25 17.29 9.02
C LYS A 116 3.93 16.28 8.10
N MET A 117 3.32 15.10 7.89
CA MET A 117 3.83 14.11 6.94
C MET A 117 3.77 14.61 5.49
N ALA A 118 2.69 15.30 5.12
CA ALA A 118 2.57 15.90 3.80
C ALA A 118 3.63 17.00 3.56
N ASP A 119 3.92 17.81 4.58
CA ASP A 119 4.99 18.81 4.52
C ASP A 119 6.35 18.15 4.29
N LEU A 120 6.64 17.07 5.02
CA LEU A 120 7.87 16.31 4.84
C LEU A 120 8.01 15.81 3.39
N ILE A 121 6.96 15.24 2.82
CA ILE A 121 6.99 14.73 1.44
C ILE A 121 7.22 15.89 0.47
N VAL A 122 6.41 16.95 0.54
CA VAL A 122 6.52 18.09 -0.37
C VAL A 122 7.92 18.70 -0.30
N MET A 123 8.47 18.93 0.89
CA MET A 123 9.81 19.49 1.08
C MET A 123 10.91 18.58 0.53
N SER A 124 10.84 17.26 0.80
CA SER A 124 11.87 16.33 0.34
C SER A 124 11.86 16.09 -1.16
N PHE A 125 10.72 16.35 -1.85
CA PHE A 125 10.57 16.14 -3.29
C PHE A 125 10.75 17.43 -4.10
N THR A 126 10.88 18.63 -3.46
CA THR A 126 10.88 19.93 -4.13
C THR A 126 11.96 20.04 -5.21
N ASP A 127 13.15 19.51 -4.98
CA ASP A 127 14.30 19.60 -5.90
C ASP A 127 14.62 18.23 -6.54
N ALA A 128 13.64 17.32 -6.58
CA ALA A 128 13.81 16.02 -7.20
C ALA A 128 13.93 16.13 -8.72
N ASP A 129 14.85 15.35 -9.31
CA ASP A 129 14.86 15.20 -10.78
C ASP A 129 13.54 14.58 -11.25
N PRO A 130 12.92 15.06 -12.33
CA PRO A 130 11.65 14.55 -12.86
C PRO A 130 11.62 13.04 -13.18
N SER A 131 12.78 12.41 -13.22
CA SER A 131 12.93 10.96 -13.43
C SER A 131 13.42 10.20 -12.19
N ALA A 132 13.65 10.88 -11.07
CA ALA A 132 14.28 10.31 -9.88
C ALA A 132 13.55 9.08 -9.34
N LEU A 133 12.22 9.04 -9.48
CA LEU A 133 11.38 7.96 -8.99
C LEU A 133 10.64 7.23 -10.13
N ALA A 134 11.16 7.30 -11.37
CA ALA A 134 10.52 6.67 -12.52
C ALA A 134 10.35 5.16 -12.33
N GLY A 135 9.11 4.66 -12.45
CA GLY A 135 8.77 3.24 -12.25
C GLY A 135 8.69 2.80 -10.79
N SER A 136 8.82 3.71 -9.83
CA SER A 136 8.55 3.48 -8.41
C SER A 136 7.14 3.98 -8.02
N GLN A 137 6.71 3.65 -6.80
CA GLN A 137 5.42 4.04 -6.24
C GLN A 137 5.61 4.80 -4.93
N VAL A 138 4.82 5.84 -4.73
CA VAL A 138 4.74 6.56 -3.45
C VAL A 138 3.33 6.39 -2.91
N LEU A 139 3.22 5.78 -1.73
CA LEU A 139 1.99 5.61 -0.98
C LEU A 139 1.93 6.67 0.13
N TYR A 140 0.91 7.52 0.09
CA TYR A 140 0.61 8.48 1.14
C TYR A 140 -0.65 8.06 1.90
N ILE A 141 -0.52 7.94 3.22
CA ILE A 141 -1.61 7.62 4.15
C ILE A 141 -1.86 8.84 5.02
N GLY A 142 -3.00 9.50 4.80
CA GLY A 142 -3.27 10.78 5.48
C GLY A 142 -4.64 11.36 5.15
N ASN A 143 -4.80 12.67 5.32
CA ASN A 143 -6.05 13.37 5.05
C ASN A 143 -6.22 13.71 3.57
N ALA A 144 -7.45 13.67 3.08
CA ALA A 144 -7.78 14.05 1.71
C ALA A 144 -7.39 15.51 1.38
N ALA A 145 -7.44 16.40 2.36
CA ALA A 145 -7.06 17.82 2.19
C ALA A 145 -5.59 18.00 1.77
N ASP A 146 -4.71 17.11 2.18
CA ASP A 146 -3.28 17.17 1.87
C ASP A 146 -2.91 16.41 0.58
N SER A 147 -3.82 15.54 0.10
CA SER A 147 -3.54 14.59 -0.99
C SER A 147 -3.07 15.27 -2.28
N GLU A 148 -3.72 16.35 -2.70
CA GLU A 148 -3.41 17.02 -3.97
C GLU A 148 -2.02 17.64 -4.00
N ARG A 149 -1.56 18.26 -2.91
CA ARG A 149 -0.21 18.85 -2.85
C ARG A 149 0.88 17.78 -2.80
N VAL A 150 0.62 16.66 -2.10
CA VAL A 150 1.52 15.52 -2.09
C VAL A 150 1.59 14.87 -3.46
N LYS A 151 0.44 14.65 -4.11
CA LYS A 151 0.37 14.11 -5.46
C LYS A 151 1.19 14.92 -6.45
N ALA A 152 1.03 16.25 -6.43
CA ALA A 152 1.76 17.14 -7.34
C ALA A 152 3.29 16.99 -7.18
N ALA A 153 3.79 16.92 -5.95
CA ALA A 153 5.21 16.75 -5.67
C ALA A 153 5.74 15.37 -6.12
N VAL A 154 4.97 14.31 -5.85
CA VAL A 154 5.32 12.92 -6.19
C VAL A 154 5.35 12.69 -7.70
N GLU A 155 4.33 13.15 -8.41
CA GLU A 155 4.23 12.99 -9.87
C GLU A 155 5.29 13.83 -10.60
N ALA A 156 5.66 15.00 -10.06
CA ALA A 156 6.75 15.81 -10.59
C ALA A 156 8.10 15.08 -10.57
N ALA A 157 8.32 14.19 -9.60
CA ALA A 157 9.51 13.34 -9.50
C ALA A 157 9.40 12.01 -10.29
N GLY A 158 8.31 11.80 -11.03
CA GLY A 158 8.10 10.66 -11.92
C GLY A 158 7.56 9.39 -11.25
N ALA A 159 7.14 9.42 -9.98
CA ALA A 159 6.58 8.27 -9.29
C ALA A 159 5.07 8.10 -9.55
N LYS A 160 4.59 6.86 -9.43
CA LYS A 160 3.16 6.56 -9.34
C LYS A 160 2.66 6.95 -7.94
N TYR A 161 1.70 7.86 -7.87
CA TYR A 161 1.06 8.24 -6.62
C TYR A 161 -0.08 7.29 -6.23
N VAL A 162 -0.11 6.87 -4.97
CA VAL A 162 -1.20 6.10 -4.36
C VAL A 162 -1.60 6.78 -3.06
N PHE A 163 -2.90 6.99 -2.88
CA PHE A 163 -3.45 7.63 -1.69
C PHE A 163 -4.39 6.67 -0.94
N VAL A 164 -4.23 6.62 0.37
CA VAL A 164 -5.16 5.97 1.29
C VAL A 164 -5.56 6.98 2.35
N GLU A 165 -6.86 7.27 2.42
CA GLU A 165 -7.38 8.17 3.45
C GLU A 165 -7.39 7.48 4.81
N ALA A 166 -6.74 8.10 5.80
CA ALA A 166 -6.75 7.66 7.19
C ALA A 166 -8.10 8.09 7.83
N LYS A 167 -9.04 7.11 7.96
CA LYS A 167 -10.39 7.29 8.54
C LYS A 167 -10.60 6.39 9.73
#